data_0c083aae89e97cf4d45bf19886de9fa5
#
_entry.id   0c083aae89e97cf4d45bf19886de9fa5
#
_cell.length_a   1.000
_cell.length_b   1.000
_cell.length_c   1.000
_cell.angle_alpha   90.00
_cell.angle_beta   90.00
_cell.angle_gamma   90.00
#
_symmetry.space_group_name_H-M   'P 1'
#
loop_
_entity.id
_entity.type
_entity.pdbx_description
1 polymer ?
#
loop_
_entity_poly.entity_id
_entity_poly.type
_entity_poly.pdbx_seq_one_letter_code
_entity_poly.pdbx_strand_id
1 'polypeptide(L)'
;MNEWMQHDHALSYLSAADKIPHRMEGEHTLLEILPQGVRRVLDLGCGDGRLVALVLEAQPQAVGIGIDFSPTMLQGARERFAGTANVTIIEHDLDRPLPEIGRFDAVVSSFAIHHCDHERKRDLYKEVFQRLEPGGVFCNLEHVASPTQKLHLRFLSAIGYTPASEDPSNKLLDVETQLGWLRSIGFEDVDCYWKWLELAVLAGSKPGNSKQ
;
A
#
# COMPACT_ATOMS: atom_id res chain seq x y z
N MET A 1 17.32 13.99 5.14
CA MET A 1 16.84 14.00 3.72
C MET A 1 16.24 12.63 3.49
N ASN A 2 15.03 12.53 2.99
CA ASN A 2 14.36 11.24 2.79
C ASN A 2 15.10 10.47 1.67
N GLU A 3 15.51 9.23 1.94
CA GLU A 3 16.33 8.42 1.00
C GLU A 3 15.61 8.14 -0.32
N TRP A 4 14.29 8.07 -0.30
CA TRP A 4 13.45 7.88 -1.49
C TRP A 4 13.48 9.05 -2.49
N MET A 5 14.02 10.22 -2.08
CA MET A 5 14.35 11.31 -2.99
C MET A 5 15.65 11.08 -3.76
N GLN A 6 16.43 10.07 -3.39
CA GLN A 6 17.69 9.74 -4.05
C GLN A 6 17.43 8.74 -5.19
N HIS A 7 17.90 9.08 -6.38
CA HIS A 7 17.72 8.26 -7.59
C HIS A 7 18.25 6.83 -7.42
N ASP A 8 19.46 6.69 -6.88
CA ASP A 8 20.13 5.40 -6.73
C ASP A 8 19.42 4.48 -5.75
N HIS A 9 18.83 5.03 -4.66
CA HIS A 9 18.04 4.27 -3.71
C HIS A 9 16.77 3.71 -4.37
N ALA A 10 16.02 4.56 -5.08
CA ALA A 10 14.82 4.15 -5.79
C ALA A 10 15.09 3.08 -6.87
N LEU A 11 16.17 3.22 -7.64
CA LEU A 11 16.57 2.21 -8.65
C LEU A 11 17.01 0.90 -8.01
N SER A 12 17.73 0.95 -6.88
CA SER A 12 18.13 -0.24 -6.13
C SER A 12 16.90 -1.02 -5.66
N TYR A 13 15.90 -0.33 -5.11
CA TYR A 13 14.63 -0.95 -4.72
C TYR A 13 13.92 -1.60 -5.92
N LEU A 14 13.75 -0.90 -7.03
CA LEU A 14 13.09 -1.45 -8.22
C LEU A 14 13.77 -2.73 -8.71
N SER A 15 15.09 -2.79 -8.69
CA SER A 15 15.85 -3.99 -9.08
C SER A 15 15.71 -5.18 -8.11
N ALA A 16 15.37 -4.90 -6.85
CA ALA A 16 15.20 -5.88 -5.78
C ALA A 16 13.73 -6.27 -5.55
N ALA A 17 12.78 -5.41 -5.91
CA ALA A 17 11.38 -5.54 -5.59
C ALA A 17 10.75 -6.86 -6.06
N ASP A 18 11.10 -7.32 -7.27
CA ASP A 18 10.62 -8.60 -7.81
C ASP A 18 11.26 -9.82 -7.14
N LYS A 19 12.33 -9.62 -6.37
CA LYS A 19 13.05 -10.68 -5.65
C LYS A 19 12.59 -10.84 -4.20
N ILE A 20 11.69 -9.98 -3.72
CA ILE A 20 11.12 -10.10 -2.36
C ILE A 20 10.32 -11.41 -2.31
N PRO A 21 10.72 -12.39 -1.47
CA PRO A 21 10.03 -13.66 -1.37
C PRO A 21 8.55 -13.46 -1.00
N HIS A 22 7.67 -14.22 -1.63
CA HIS A 22 6.22 -14.22 -1.35
C HIS A 22 5.47 -12.90 -1.65
N ARG A 23 6.12 -11.91 -2.26
CA ARG A 23 5.46 -10.66 -2.68
C ARG A 23 4.27 -10.92 -3.58
N MET A 24 4.44 -11.77 -4.59
CA MET A 24 3.37 -12.12 -5.55
C MET A 24 2.16 -12.76 -4.87
N GLU A 25 2.37 -13.58 -3.84
CA GLU A 25 1.28 -14.18 -3.06
C GLU A 25 0.48 -13.10 -2.31
N GLY A 26 1.17 -12.14 -1.69
CA GLY A 26 0.53 -11.00 -1.04
C GLY A 26 -0.23 -10.11 -2.03
N GLU A 27 0.36 -9.80 -3.19
CA GLU A 27 -0.30 -9.04 -4.27
C GLU A 27 -1.54 -9.78 -4.78
N HIS A 28 -1.46 -11.10 -4.97
CA HIS A 28 -2.60 -11.93 -5.40
C HIS A 28 -3.73 -11.90 -4.36
N THR A 29 -3.39 -12.11 -3.08
CA THR A 29 -4.38 -12.02 -2.00
C THR A 29 -5.04 -10.64 -1.97
N LEU A 30 -4.26 -9.55 -2.13
CA LEU A 30 -4.80 -8.19 -2.19
C LEU A 30 -5.82 -8.05 -3.33
N LEU A 31 -5.52 -8.58 -4.52
CA LEU A 31 -6.43 -8.52 -5.66
C LEU A 31 -7.72 -9.33 -5.45
N GLU A 32 -7.65 -10.48 -4.74
CA GLU A 32 -8.81 -11.31 -4.41
C GLU A 32 -9.79 -10.63 -3.44
N ILE A 33 -9.29 -9.73 -2.58
CA ILE A 33 -10.12 -8.97 -1.63
C ILE A 33 -10.90 -7.85 -2.33
N LEU A 34 -10.42 -7.35 -3.48
CA LEU A 34 -11.09 -6.27 -4.19
C LEU A 34 -12.49 -6.69 -4.64
N PRO A 35 -13.51 -5.85 -4.42
CA PRO A 35 -14.86 -6.16 -4.88
C PRO A 35 -14.92 -6.24 -6.42
N GLN A 36 -15.86 -7.01 -6.93
CA GLN A 36 -16.11 -7.04 -8.37
C GLN A 36 -16.65 -5.70 -8.86
N GLY A 37 -16.15 -5.23 -10.01
CA GLY A 37 -16.64 -4.01 -10.64
C GLY A 37 -16.12 -2.72 -10.00
N VAL A 38 -14.92 -2.74 -9.44
CA VAL A 38 -14.18 -1.54 -9.03
C VAL A 38 -14.12 -0.57 -10.21
N ARG A 39 -14.59 0.64 -10.04
CA ARG A 39 -14.57 1.70 -11.06
C ARG A 39 -13.44 2.70 -10.84
N ARG A 40 -13.09 2.94 -9.59
CA ARG A 40 -12.03 3.87 -9.21
C ARG A 40 -11.16 3.28 -8.11
N VAL A 41 -9.86 3.22 -8.36
CA VAL A 41 -8.87 2.78 -7.38
C VAL A 41 -7.84 3.88 -7.13
N LEU A 42 -7.45 4.04 -5.86
CA LEU A 42 -6.33 4.88 -5.44
C LEU A 42 -5.22 3.98 -4.90
N ASP A 43 -4.01 4.15 -5.41
CA ASP A 43 -2.80 3.48 -4.92
C ASP A 43 -1.92 4.48 -4.16
N LEU A 44 -1.69 4.19 -2.87
CA LEU A 44 -0.92 5.03 -1.94
C LEU A 44 0.54 4.60 -1.92
N GLY A 45 1.44 5.48 -2.36
CA GLY A 45 2.85 5.14 -2.57
C GLY A 45 2.99 4.17 -3.75
N CYS A 46 2.47 4.58 -4.91
CA CYS A 46 2.33 3.70 -6.07
C CYS A 46 3.67 3.26 -6.69
N GLY A 47 4.79 3.87 -6.29
CA GLY A 47 6.09 3.60 -6.87
C GLY A 47 6.09 3.78 -8.39
N ASP A 48 6.58 2.78 -9.12
CA ASP A 48 6.57 2.73 -10.59
C ASP A 48 5.20 2.33 -11.19
N GLY A 49 4.14 2.28 -10.38
CA GLY A 49 2.78 1.95 -10.80
C GLY A 49 2.46 0.46 -10.94
N ARG A 50 3.30 -0.42 -10.39
CA ARG A 50 3.12 -1.87 -10.48
C ARG A 50 1.74 -2.31 -9.97
N LEU A 51 1.34 -1.90 -8.76
CA LEU A 51 0.07 -2.34 -8.18
C LEU A 51 -1.14 -1.78 -8.94
N VAL A 52 -1.08 -0.53 -9.41
CA VAL A 52 -2.10 0.03 -10.32
C VAL A 52 -2.25 -0.86 -11.57
N ALA A 53 -1.13 -1.29 -12.18
CA ALA A 53 -1.19 -2.15 -13.37
C ALA A 53 -1.87 -3.49 -13.07
N LEU A 54 -1.52 -4.15 -11.95
CA LEU A 54 -2.15 -5.41 -11.53
C LEU A 54 -3.66 -5.26 -11.29
N VAL A 55 -4.07 -4.16 -10.63
CA VAL A 55 -5.50 -3.88 -10.41
C VAL A 55 -6.23 -3.68 -11.74
N LEU A 56 -5.65 -2.93 -12.68
CA LEU A 56 -6.28 -2.72 -13.99
C LEU A 56 -6.31 -3.98 -14.86
N GLU A 57 -5.35 -4.88 -14.71
CA GLU A 57 -5.40 -6.20 -15.36
C GLU A 57 -6.57 -7.04 -14.82
N ALA A 58 -6.79 -7.03 -13.50
CA ALA A 58 -7.90 -7.71 -12.85
C ALA A 58 -9.26 -7.02 -13.06
N GLN A 59 -9.26 -5.69 -13.21
CA GLN A 59 -10.44 -4.82 -13.31
C GLN A 59 -10.28 -3.83 -14.50
N PRO A 60 -10.37 -4.27 -15.77
CA PRO A 60 -10.00 -3.47 -16.95
C PRO A 60 -10.84 -2.20 -17.15
N GLN A 61 -12.01 -2.09 -16.51
CA GLN A 61 -12.89 -0.92 -16.59
C GLN A 61 -12.59 0.13 -15.49
N ALA A 62 -11.67 -0.17 -14.58
CA ALA A 62 -11.32 0.75 -13.51
C ALA A 62 -10.51 1.94 -14.02
N VAL A 63 -10.64 3.06 -13.31
CA VAL A 63 -9.75 4.22 -13.42
C VAL A 63 -8.78 4.17 -12.26
N GLY A 64 -7.48 4.12 -12.57
CA GLY A 64 -6.39 4.09 -11.58
C GLY A 64 -5.86 5.49 -11.29
N ILE A 65 -5.69 5.81 -10.01
CA ILE A 65 -4.93 6.98 -9.57
C ILE A 65 -3.81 6.47 -8.67
N GLY A 66 -2.56 6.76 -9.06
CA GLY A 66 -1.38 6.46 -8.24
C GLY A 66 -0.81 7.75 -7.67
N ILE A 67 -0.47 7.74 -6.39
CA ILE A 67 0.23 8.85 -5.74
C ILE A 67 1.56 8.37 -5.17
N ASP A 68 2.62 9.13 -5.39
CA ASP A 68 3.95 8.91 -4.84
C ASP A 68 4.70 10.24 -4.76
N PHE A 69 5.76 10.31 -3.95
CA PHE A 69 6.54 11.55 -3.83
C PHE A 69 7.95 11.43 -4.46
N SER A 70 8.42 10.22 -4.76
CA SER A 70 9.74 9.98 -5.34
C SER A 70 9.77 10.34 -6.83
N PRO A 71 10.60 11.30 -7.27
CA PRO A 71 10.68 11.68 -8.68
C PRO A 71 11.01 10.51 -9.61
N THR A 72 11.92 9.63 -9.17
CA THR A 72 12.34 8.44 -9.93
C THR A 72 11.19 7.45 -10.10
N MET A 73 10.45 7.19 -9.01
CA MET A 73 9.26 6.31 -9.06
C MET A 73 8.18 6.89 -9.96
N LEU A 74 7.87 8.17 -9.80
CA LEU A 74 6.88 8.88 -10.62
C LEU A 74 7.24 8.87 -12.11
N GLN A 75 8.52 8.99 -12.45
CA GLN A 75 8.98 8.86 -13.83
C GLN A 75 8.68 7.46 -14.37
N GLY A 76 9.06 6.41 -13.65
CA GLY A 76 8.77 5.02 -14.02
C GLY A 76 7.27 4.76 -14.21
N ALA A 77 6.44 5.27 -13.28
CA ALA A 77 4.99 5.14 -13.38
C ALA A 77 4.43 5.86 -14.61
N ARG A 78 4.87 7.08 -14.91
CA ARG A 78 4.44 7.83 -16.10
C ARG A 78 4.86 7.14 -17.39
N GLU A 79 6.05 6.56 -17.44
CA GLU A 79 6.54 5.76 -18.57
C GLU A 79 5.71 4.48 -18.74
N ARG A 80 5.43 3.75 -17.66
CA ARG A 80 4.57 2.54 -17.66
C ARG A 80 3.19 2.81 -18.25
N PHE A 81 2.59 3.93 -17.90
CA PHE A 81 1.22 4.28 -18.31
C PHE A 81 1.17 5.28 -19.49
N ALA A 82 2.27 5.46 -20.22
CA ALA A 82 2.29 6.33 -21.40
C ALA A 82 1.24 5.87 -22.42
N GLY A 83 0.29 6.76 -22.74
CA GLY A 83 -0.83 6.44 -23.63
C GLY A 83 -2.01 5.70 -23.00
N THR A 84 -1.99 5.43 -21.70
CA THR A 84 -3.09 4.78 -20.96
C THR A 84 -4.04 5.85 -20.41
N ALA A 85 -5.22 6.02 -21.03
CA ALA A 85 -6.13 7.13 -20.73
C ALA A 85 -6.83 7.04 -19.37
N ASN A 86 -6.93 5.85 -18.80
CA ASN A 86 -7.61 5.60 -17.52
C ASN A 86 -6.68 5.54 -16.30
N VAL A 87 -5.45 6.06 -16.42
CA VAL A 87 -4.50 6.18 -15.31
C VAL A 87 -4.03 7.62 -15.14
N THR A 88 -3.98 8.08 -13.89
CA THR A 88 -3.41 9.37 -13.50
C THR A 88 -2.36 9.17 -12.42
N ILE A 89 -1.17 9.72 -12.61
CA ILE A 89 -0.06 9.67 -11.66
C ILE A 89 0.15 11.07 -11.08
N ILE A 90 0.05 11.20 -9.76
CA ILE A 90 0.09 12.45 -9.02
C ILE A 90 1.28 12.42 -8.05
N GLU A 91 2.05 13.51 -8.04
CA GLU A 91 3.09 13.71 -7.03
C GLU A 91 2.45 14.13 -5.70
N HIS A 92 2.63 13.31 -4.67
CA HIS A 92 2.11 13.59 -3.33
C HIS A 92 2.87 12.82 -2.26
N ASP A 93 3.19 13.50 -1.18
CA ASP A 93 3.86 12.96 0.00
C ASP A 93 2.82 12.45 1.01
N LEU A 94 2.88 11.16 1.37
CA LEU A 94 1.96 10.55 2.35
C LEU A 94 2.11 11.13 3.77
N ASP A 95 3.19 11.84 4.07
CA ASP A 95 3.33 12.59 5.32
C ASP A 95 2.41 13.83 5.38
N ARG A 96 1.77 14.18 4.26
CA ARG A 96 0.77 15.25 4.17
C ARG A 96 -0.64 14.67 4.04
N PRO A 97 -1.70 15.43 4.44
CA PRO A 97 -3.07 15.03 4.22
C PRO A 97 -3.36 14.69 2.77
N LEU A 98 -4.14 13.62 2.53
CA LEU A 98 -4.49 13.19 1.18
C LEU A 98 -5.20 14.31 0.39
N PRO A 99 -4.88 14.47 -0.90
CA PRO A 99 -5.48 15.50 -1.75
C PRO A 99 -6.97 15.23 -1.99
N GLU A 100 -7.70 16.30 -2.33
CA GLU A 100 -9.14 16.25 -2.65
C GLU A 100 -9.36 15.73 -4.08
N ILE A 101 -9.15 14.43 -4.31
CA ILE A 101 -9.22 13.77 -5.61
C ILE A 101 -10.46 12.87 -5.78
N GLY A 102 -11.47 13.08 -4.92
CA GLY A 102 -12.74 12.35 -4.95
C GLY A 102 -12.76 11.10 -4.08
N ARG A 103 -13.71 10.21 -4.37
CA ARG A 103 -13.91 8.94 -3.64
C ARG A 103 -13.59 7.75 -4.51
N PHE A 104 -13.38 6.60 -3.87
CA PHE A 104 -12.85 5.38 -4.49
C PHE A 104 -13.63 4.15 -4.03
N ASP A 105 -13.80 3.20 -4.94
CA ASP A 105 -14.35 1.88 -4.62
C ASP A 105 -13.28 1.02 -3.92
N ALA A 106 -12.00 1.29 -4.21
CA ALA A 106 -10.88 0.67 -3.53
C ALA A 106 -9.73 1.67 -3.30
N VAL A 107 -9.10 1.58 -2.13
CA VAL A 107 -7.80 2.20 -1.85
C VAL A 107 -6.82 1.09 -1.54
N VAL A 108 -5.70 1.07 -2.22
CA VAL A 108 -4.67 0.04 -2.10
C VAL A 108 -3.32 0.66 -1.75
N SER A 109 -2.43 -0.13 -1.18
CA SER A 109 -1.03 0.24 -0.97
C SER A 109 -0.16 -1.01 -0.97
N SER A 110 1.08 -0.91 -1.42
CA SER A 110 2.06 -1.98 -1.35
C SER A 110 3.43 -1.44 -0.94
N PHE A 111 3.87 -1.81 0.26
CA PHE A 111 5.18 -1.44 0.81
C PHE A 111 5.51 0.05 0.80
N ALA A 112 4.55 0.90 1.21
CA ALA A 112 4.72 2.35 1.28
C ALA A 112 4.41 2.94 2.66
N ILE A 113 3.30 2.52 3.29
CA ILE A 113 2.79 3.16 4.50
C ILE A 113 3.73 2.92 5.71
N HIS A 114 4.55 1.88 5.72
CA HIS A 114 5.51 1.62 6.81
C HIS A 114 6.59 2.70 6.95
N HIS A 115 6.76 3.58 5.98
CA HIS A 115 7.67 4.72 6.09
C HIS A 115 7.06 5.92 6.82
N CYS A 116 5.73 6.00 6.98
CA CYS A 116 5.08 7.05 7.76
C CYS A 116 5.25 6.85 9.27
N ASP A 117 5.33 7.94 10.04
CA ASP A 117 5.25 7.87 11.51
C ASP A 117 3.94 7.25 11.98
N HIS A 118 3.93 6.62 13.17
CA HIS A 118 2.77 5.87 13.66
C HIS A 118 1.51 6.75 13.81
N GLU A 119 1.67 8.00 14.26
CA GLU A 119 0.57 8.96 14.32
C GLU A 119 0.05 9.26 12.91
N ARG A 120 0.95 9.52 11.96
CA ARG A 120 0.60 9.79 10.57
C ARG A 120 -0.09 8.59 9.91
N LYS A 121 0.38 7.34 10.14
CA LYS A 121 -0.31 6.13 9.67
C LYS A 121 -1.77 6.08 10.12
N ARG A 122 -2.01 6.36 11.41
CA ARG A 122 -3.36 6.35 11.97
C ARG A 122 -4.25 7.41 11.34
N ASP A 123 -3.72 8.60 11.09
CA ASP A 123 -4.46 9.67 10.42
C ASP A 123 -4.70 9.35 8.95
N LEU A 124 -3.71 8.78 8.26
CA LEU A 124 -3.86 8.31 6.89
C LEU A 124 -4.98 7.26 6.76
N TYR A 125 -5.11 6.33 7.71
CA TYR A 125 -6.21 5.36 7.73
C TYR A 125 -7.59 6.02 7.90
N LYS A 126 -7.69 7.10 8.70
CA LYS A 126 -8.92 7.90 8.80
C LYS A 126 -9.24 8.61 7.48
N GLU A 127 -8.23 9.19 6.84
CA GLU A 127 -8.37 9.85 5.54
C GLU A 127 -8.81 8.85 4.46
N VAL A 128 -8.20 7.66 4.43
CA VAL A 128 -8.62 6.56 3.54
C VAL A 128 -10.09 6.21 3.76
N PHE A 129 -10.53 6.05 5.02
CA PHE A 129 -11.93 5.77 5.32
C PHE A 129 -12.88 6.85 4.79
N GLN A 130 -12.48 8.12 4.87
CA GLN A 130 -13.26 9.25 4.34
C GLN A 130 -13.32 9.23 2.81
N ARG A 131 -12.24 8.80 2.13
CA ARG A 131 -12.14 8.74 0.66
C ARG A 131 -12.82 7.50 0.05
N LEU A 132 -13.12 6.48 0.83
CA LEU A 132 -13.85 5.32 0.33
C LEU A 132 -15.32 5.64 0.11
N GLU A 133 -15.90 5.10 -0.95
CA GLU A 133 -17.34 4.99 -1.12
C GLU A 133 -17.91 4.00 -0.09
N PRO A 134 -19.20 4.11 0.27
CA PRO A 134 -19.86 3.08 1.07
C PRO A 134 -19.76 1.69 0.40
N GLY A 135 -19.27 0.69 1.13
CA GLY A 135 -18.96 -0.64 0.60
C GLY A 135 -17.59 -0.74 -0.07
N GLY A 136 -16.84 0.36 -0.12
CA GLY A 136 -15.47 0.36 -0.64
C GLY A 136 -14.48 -0.31 0.32
N VAL A 137 -13.33 -0.76 -0.21
CA VAL A 137 -12.34 -1.56 0.53
C VAL A 137 -10.99 -0.84 0.61
N PHE A 138 -10.31 -0.99 1.73
CA PHE A 138 -8.90 -0.66 1.90
C PHE A 138 -8.08 -1.94 2.01
N CYS A 139 -7.04 -2.08 1.19
CA CYS A 139 -6.10 -3.21 1.23
C CYS A 139 -4.67 -2.69 1.27
N ASN A 140 -3.91 -3.08 2.27
CA ASN A 140 -2.52 -2.69 2.48
C ASN A 140 -1.62 -3.93 2.56
N LEU A 141 -0.81 -4.18 1.54
CA LEU A 141 0.30 -5.11 1.59
C LEU A 141 1.48 -4.40 2.26
N GLU A 142 1.77 -4.77 3.49
CA GLU A 142 2.60 -3.99 4.39
C GLU A 142 3.81 -4.78 4.92
N HIS A 143 4.89 -4.05 5.21
CA HIS A 143 5.98 -4.52 6.04
C HIS A 143 5.66 -4.20 7.50
N VAL A 144 5.39 -5.22 8.29
CA VAL A 144 4.92 -5.09 9.68
C VAL A 144 6.00 -5.50 10.67
N ALA A 145 5.91 -4.98 11.89
CA ALA A 145 6.84 -5.36 12.95
C ALA A 145 6.65 -6.83 13.39
N SER A 146 7.77 -7.51 13.60
CA SER A 146 7.78 -8.80 14.30
C SER A 146 7.53 -8.63 15.79
N PRO A 147 6.86 -9.58 16.45
CA PRO A 147 6.65 -9.52 17.90
C PRO A 147 7.94 -9.75 18.71
N THR A 148 9.01 -10.27 18.10
CA THR A 148 10.29 -10.53 18.78
C THR A 148 11.47 -10.28 17.86
N GLN A 149 12.61 -9.86 18.42
CA GLN A 149 13.87 -9.70 17.70
C GLN A 149 14.30 -10.99 16.97
N LYS A 150 14.03 -12.16 17.55
CA LYS A 150 14.35 -13.45 16.91
C LYS A 150 13.61 -13.64 15.59
N LEU A 151 12.33 -13.28 15.54
CA LEU A 151 11.52 -13.38 14.32
C LEU A 151 11.93 -12.31 13.29
N HIS A 152 12.26 -11.11 13.74
CA HIS A 152 12.81 -10.06 12.90
C HIS A 152 14.10 -10.51 12.19
N LEU A 153 15.07 -11.04 12.95
CA LEU A 153 16.32 -11.56 12.36
C LEU A 153 16.06 -12.73 11.38
N ARG A 154 15.05 -13.56 11.66
CA ARG A 154 14.65 -14.62 10.73
C ARG A 154 14.08 -14.05 9.43
N PHE A 155 13.29 -13.00 9.52
CA PHE A 155 12.77 -12.31 8.33
C PHE A 155 13.91 -11.71 7.50
N LEU A 156 14.78 -10.90 8.10
CA LEU A 156 15.93 -10.31 7.41
C LEU A 156 16.77 -11.38 6.70
N SER A 157 17.10 -12.48 7.40
CA SER A 157 17.83 -13.60 6.79
C SER A 157 17.08 -14.23 5.61
N ALA A 158 15.76 -14.35 5.69
CA ALA A 158 14.95 -14.96 4.64
C ALA A 158 14.88 -14.11 3.36
N ILE A 159 14.99 -12.79 3.49
CA ILE A 159 15.05 -11.84 2.34
C ILE A 159 16.49 -11.49 1.92
N GLY A 160 17.49 -12.11 2.54
CA GLY A 160 18.92 -11.87 2.22
C GLY A 160 19.49 -10.59 2.81
N TYR A 161 18.86 -10.03 3.85
CA TYR A 161 19.26 -8.81 4.53
C TYR A 161 19.91 -9.12 5.89
N THR A 162 20.60 -8.12 6.42
CA THR A 162 21.17 -8.08 7.75
C THR A 162 20.65 -6.83 8.47
N PRO A 163 20.75 -6.74 9.82
CA PRO A 163 20.40 -5.51 10.53
C PRO A 163 21.16 -4.26 10.05
N ALA A 164 22.36 -4.43 9.48
CA ALA A 164 23.15 -3.33 8.95
C ALA A 164 22.71 -2.86 7.55
N SER A 165 21.96 -3.69 6.83
CA SER A 165 21.43 -3.38 5.49
C SER A 165 19.93 -3.10 5.49
N GLU A 166 19.31 -3.08 6.65
CA GLU A 166 17.89 -2.70 6.80
C GLU A 166 17.71 -1.22 6.47
N ASP A 167 16.61 -0.90 5.81
CA ASP A 167 16.26 0.49 5.50
C ASP A 167 15.97 1.27 6.80
N PRO A 168 16.77 2.30 7.12
CA PRO A 168 16.59 3.07 8.36
C PRO A 168 15.33 3.94 8.36
N SER A 169 14.67 4.12 7.23
CA SER A 169 13.40 4.84 7.12
C SER A 169 12.19 4.00 7.55
N ASN A 170 12.37 2.70 7.80
CA ASN A 170 11.31 1.82 8.27
C ASN A 170 10.80 2.24 9.65
N LYS A 171 9.49 2.43 9.76
CA LYS A 171 8.76 2.71 11.00
C LYS A 171 7.70 1.63 11.20
N LEU A 172 8.20 0.41 11.37
CA LEU A 172 7.36 -0.79 11.42
C LEU A 172 6.40 -0.74 12.62
N LEU A 173 5.19 -1.24 12.41
CA LEU A 173 4.17 -1.37 13.44
C LEU A 173 3.55 -2.76 13.36
N ASP A 174 3.21 -3.34 14.50
CA ASP A 174 2.62 -4.66 14.58
C ASP A 174 1.22 -4.72 13.95
N VAL A 175 0.83 -5.94 13.55
CA VAL A 175 -0.46 -6.21 12.90
C VAL A 175 -1.63 -5.84 13.81
N GLU A 176 -1.60 -6.25 15.07
CA GLU A 176 -2.73 -6.10 15.99
C GLU A 176 -3.07 -4.63 16.24
N THR A 177 -2.05 -3.79 16.41
CA THR A 177 -2.22 -2.35 16.58
C THR A 177 -2.87 -1.73 15.33
N GLN A 178 -2.40 -2.11 14.13
CA GLN A 178 -2.95 -1.58 12.87
C GLN A 178 -4.40 -2.02 12.66
N LEU A 179 -4.72 -3.32 12.88
CA LEU A 179 -6.08 -3.83 12.80
C LEU A 179 -7.00 -3.16 13.85
N GLY A 180 -6.48 -2.95 15.07
CA GLY A 180 -7.19 -2.22 16.12
C GLY A 180 -7.55 -0.79 15.70
N TRP A 181 -6.63 -0.10 15.00
CA TRP A 181 -6.92 1.24 14.47
C TRP A 181 -7.98 1.22 13.39
N LEU A 182 -7.91 0.29 12.42
CA LEU A 182 -8.91 0.16 11.38
C LEU A 182 -10.31 -0.05 11.98
N ARG A 183 -10.45 -0.99 12.93
CA ARG A 183 -11.72 -1.23 13.64
C ARG A 183 -12.22 0.00 14.39
N SER A 184 -11.31 0.72 15.08
CA SER A 184 -11.67 1.94 15.84
C SER A 184 -12.11 3.11 14.97
N ILE A 185 -11.65 3.16 13.72
CA ILE A 185 -12.03 4.16 12.71
C ILE A 185 -13.43 3.85 12.14
N GLY A 186 -13.86 2.60 12.17
CA GLY A 186 -15.18 2.18 11.70
C GLY A 186 -15.16 1.26 10.47
N PHE A 187 -14.00 0.72 10.09
CA PHE A 187 -13.95 -0.34 9.10
C PHE A 187 -14.58 -1.63 9.65
N GLU A 188 -15.28 -2.34 8.79
CA GLU A 188 -15.83 -3.69 9.00
C GLU A 188 -14.96 -4.72 8.26
N ASP A 189 -15.16 -6.02 8.54
CA ASP A 189 -14.41 -7.13 7.94
C ASP A 189 -12.88 -6.93 8.04
N VAL A 190 -12.45 -6.33 9.14
CA VAL A 190 -11.03 -6.02 9.39
C VAL A 190 -10.27 -7.26 9.81
N ASP A 191 -9.32 -7.69 8.96
CA ASP A 191 -8.47 -8.84 9.25
C ASP A 191 -7.09 -8.71 8.58
N CYS A 192 -6.17 -9.60 9.00
CA CYS A 192 -4.94 -9.91 8.31
C CYS A 192 -5.21 -11.09 7.36
N TYR A 193 -5.48 -10.81 6.11
CA TYR A 193 -5.92 -11.80 5.12
C TYR A 193 -4.80 -12.72 4.63
N TRP A 194 -3.55 -12.26 4.76
CA TRP A 194 -2.36 -13.05 4.46
C TRP A 194 -1.18 -12.55 5.28
N LYS A 195 -0.29 -13.46 5.65
CA LYS A 195 0.94 -13.10 6.35
C LYS A 195 2.06 -14.09 6.07
N TRP A 196 3.22 -13.57 5.70
CA TRP A 196 4.47 -14.31 5.68
C TRP A 196 5.55 -13.52 6.43
N LEU A 197 5.95 -14.02 7.60
CA LEU A 197 6.88 -13.33 8.53
C LEU A 197 6.46 -11.88 8.79
N GLU A 198 7.20 -10.90 8.24
CA GLU A 198 6.92 -9.46 8.38
C GLU A 198 6.15 -8.87 7.19
N LEU A 199 5.78 -9.67 6.20
CA LEU A 199 4.91 -9.23 5.13
C LEU A 199 3.47 -9.63 5.45
N ALA A 200 2.53 -8.70 5.34
CA ALA A 200 1.14 -8.94 5.67
C ALA A 200 0.19 -8.16 4.75
N VAL A 201 -0.97 -8.73 4.42
CA VAL A 201 -2.08 -8.02 3.80
C VAL A 201 -3.11 -7.70 4.87
N LEU A 202 -3.22 -6.43 5.20
CA LEU A 202 -4.22 -5.90 6.13
C LEU A 202 -5.34 -5.27 5.31
N ALA A 203 -6.59 -5.62 5.60
CA ALA A 203 -7.71 -5.05 4.88
C ALA A 203 -8.93 -4.80 5.77
N GLY A 204 -9.82 -3.96 5.28
CA GLY A 204 -11.12 -3.68 5.87
C GLY A 204 -12.03 -2.94 4.89
N SER A 205 -13.33 -3.08 5.06
CA SER A 205 -14.36 -2.45 4.23
C SER A 205 -15.01 -1.27 4.95
N LYS A 206 -15.38 -0.24 4.21
CA LYS A 206 -16.26 0.80 4.70
C LYS A 206 -17.70 0.28 4.69
N PRO A 207 -18.47 0.41 5.79
CA PRO A 207 -19.86 -0.02 5.81
C PRO A 207 -20.64 0.45 4.59
N GLY A 208 -21.39 -0.45 3.97
CA GLY A 208 -22.32 -0.10 2.90
C GLY A 208 -23.50 0.74 3.42
N ASN A 209 -24.17 1.46 2.54
CA ASN A 209 -25.42 2.09 2.91
C ASN A 209 -26.42 0.98 3.29
N SER A 210 -26.83 0.94 4.56
CA SER A 210 -27.94 0.05 4.99
C SER A 210 -29.12 0.30 4.06
N LYS A 211 -29.51 -0.70 3.28
CA LYS A 211 -30.79 -0.64 2.58
C LYS A 211 -31.87 -0.57 3.66
N GLN A 212 -32.44 0.62 3.87
CA GLN A 212 -33.67 0.79 4.61
C GLN A 212 -34.83 0.09 3.87
#